data_8933345d7d2e36d7ee5ecb36cab64388
#
_entry.id   8933345d7d2e36d7ee5ecb36cab64388
#
_cell.length_a   1.000
_cell.length_b   1.000
_cell.length_c   1.000
_cell.angle_alpha   90.00
_cell.angle_beta   90.00
_cell.angle_gamma   90.00
#
_symmetry.space_group_name_H-M   'P 1'
#
loop_
_entity.id
_entity.type
_entity.pdbx_description
1 polymer ?
#
loop_
_entity_poly.entity_id
_entity_poly.type
_entity_poly.pdbx_seq_one_letter_code
_entity_poly.pdbx_strand_id
1 'polypeptide(L)'
;ERYRDLNRAFTTRYPNFQIAYSYKTNYLKSVCSILKQEGAWSEVVSGFEYDIARNLDVSGDKIIFNGPYKTREELIRAFNDGAIVNLDNYDEMQVVEEVADEMDKILEVGIRINMDLNDPPWHKFGFNVEAGHAFEAVKRAESGGKLKVVGLHIHTGTYVDDVTVYSRAAQGLINFYTYIQE
;
A
#
# COMPACT_ATOMS: atom_id res chain seq x y z
N GLU A 1 14.02 -18.39 8.13
CA GLU A 1 13.20 -19.60 8.09
C GLU A 1 11.72 -19.24 7.83
N ARG A 2 11.01 -18.54 8.74
CA ARG A 2 9.58 -18.19 8.60
C ARG A 2 9.25 -17.42 7.31
N TYR A 3 10.14 -16.50 6.87
CA TYR A 3 9.96 -15.81 5.59
C TYR A 3 9.90 -16.80 4.42
N ARG A 4 10.85 -17.74 4.37
CA ARG A 4 10.93 -18.75 3.30
C ARG A 4 9.72 -19.70 3.32
N ASP A 5 9.25 -20.06 4.52
CA ASP A 5 8.07 -20.93 4.67
C ASP A 5 6.81 -20.24 4.18
N LEU A 6 6.62 -18.95 4.56
CA LEU A 6 5.50 -18.13 4.10
C LEU A 6 5.55 -17.94 2.58
N ASN A 7 6.72 -17.57 2.05
CA ASN A 7 6.91 -17.37 0.61
C ASN A 7 6.57 -18.66 -0.17
N ARG A 8 7.04 -19.80 0.28
CA ARG A 8 6.74 -21.11 -0.34
C ARG A 8 5.26 -21.45 -0.27
N ALA A 9 4.60 -21.18 0.87
CA ALA A 9 3.18 -21.48 1.05
C ALA A 9 2.29 -20.72 0.07
N PHE A 10 2.64 -19.48 -0.27
CA PHE A 10 1.91 -18.68 -1.25
C PHE A 10 2.33 -18.99 -2.69
N THR A 11 3.62 -18.98 -3.01
CA THR A 11 4.10 -19.14 -4.39
C THR A 11 3.75 -20.47 -5.01
N THR A 12 3.56 -21.53 -4.22
CA THR A 12 3.10 -22.84 -4.71
C THR A 12 1.63 -22.83 -5.14
N ARG A 13 0.83 -21.84 -4.72
CA ARG A 13 -0.61 -21.73 -5.02
C ARG A 13 -0.91 -20.55 -5.94
N TYR A 14 -0.17 -19.47 -5.80
CA TYR A 14 -0.33 -18.25 -6.57
C TYR A 14 1.06 -17.66 -6.88
N PRO A 15 1.60 -17.92 -8.09
CA PRO A 15 2.97 -17.55 -8.43
C PRO A 15 3.18 -16.02 -8.47
N ASN A 16 2.13 -15.24 -8.76
CA ASN A 16 2.19 -13.78 -8.77
C ASN A 16 1.99 -13.21 -7.35
N PHE A 17 2.93 -13.52 -6.47
CA PHE A 17 2.92 -13.17 -5.05
C PHE A 17 4.26 -12.56 -4.63
N GLN A 18 4.21 -11.50 -3.83
CA GLN A 18 5.38 -10.84 -3.27
C GLN A 18 5.16 -10.49 -1.80
N ILE A 19 6.11 -10.83 -0.95
CA ILE A 19 6.14 -10.37 0.44
C ILE A 19 6.83 -9.01 0.50
N ALA A 20 6.14 -8.01 1.06
CA ALA A 20 6.74 -6.74 1.47
C ALA A 20 6.88 -6.73 3.00
N TYR A 21 8.07 -6.43 3.49
CA TYR A 21 8.32 -6.34 4.92
C TYR A 21 8.02 -4.94 5.45
N SER A 22 7.18 -4.87 6.48
CA SER A 22 6.77 -3.60 7.09
C SER A 22 7.83 -3.08 8.07
N TYR A 23 8.49 -1.99 7.72
CA TYR A 23 9.56 -1.37 8.51
C TYR A 23 9.07 -0.82 9.84
N LYS A 24 7.82 -0.34 9.91
CA LYS A 24 7.22 0.15 11.17
C LYS A 24 7.21 -0.89 12.29
N THR A 25 7.27 -2.18 11.97
CA THR A 25 7.31 -3.25 12.98
C THR A 25 8.70 -3.43 13.57
N ASN A 26 9.74 -3.29 12.73
CA ASN A 26 11.14 -3.26 13.17
C ASN A 26 12.02 -2.77 12.03
N TYR A 27 12.47 -1.51 12.11
CA TYR A 27 13.32 -0.86 11.11
C TYR A 27 14.83 -0.97 11.39
N LEU A 28 15.27 -1.90 12.25
CA LEU A 28 16.71 -2.15 12.42
C LEU A 28 17.33 -2.54 11.07
N LYS A 29 18.35 -1.82 10.66
CA LYS A 29 19.00 -2.00 9.35
C LYS A 29 19.43 -3.44 9.11
N SER A 30 19.93 -4.14 10.13
CA SER A 30 20.33 -5.54 10.02
C SER A 30 19.14 -6.47 9.70
N VAL A 31 17.97 -6.23 10.32
CA VAL A 31 16.75 -7.01 10.04
C VAL A 31 16.25 -6.73 8.63
N CYS A 32 16.15 -5.46 8.26
CA CYS A 32 15.73 -5.04 6.92
C CYS A 32 16.66 -5.59 5.83
N SER A 33 17.99 -5.54 6.06
CA SER A 33 18.99 -6.07 5.13
C SER A 33 18.84 -7.58 4.93
N ILE A 34 18.64 -8.35 6.00
CA ILE A 34 18.44 -9.81 5.90
C ILE A 34 17.17 -10.10 5.07
N LEU A 35 16.07 -9.41 5.33
CA LEU A 35 14.82 -9.63 4.59
C LEU A 35 14.91 -9.21 3.13
N LYS A 36 15.63 -8.10 2.84
CA LYS A 36 15.97 -7.73 1.46
C LYS A 36 16.75 -8.84 0.75
N GLN A 37 17.77 -9.42 1.41
CA GLN A 37 18.58 -10.52 0.83
C GLN A 37 17.72 -11.77 0.58
N GLU A 38 16.69 -12.02 1.37
CA GLU A 38 15.72 -13.08 1.14
C GLU A 38 14.71 -12.77 0.01
N GLY A 39 14.75 -11.55 -0.55
CA GLY A 39 13.87 -11.13 -1.64
C GLY A 39 12.60 -10.37 -1.23
N ALA A 40 12.48 -9.98 0.03
CA ALA A 40 11.38 -9.14 0.47
C ALA A 40 11.45 -7.73 -0.15
N TRP A 41 10.31 -7.17 -0.54
CA TRP A 41 10.17 -5.75 -0.79
C TRP A 41 10.09 -4.99 0.53
N SER A 42 10.15 -3.67 0.47
CA SER A 42 10.06 -2.80 1.65
C SER A 42 8.70 -2.11 1.70
N GLU A 43 7.95 -2.30 2.79
CA GLU A 43 6.77 -1.50 3.07
C GLU A 43 7.16 -0.45 4.12
N VAL A 44 6.93 0.82 3.80
CA VAL A 44 7.32 1.97 4.62
C VAL A 44 6.13 2.90 4.82
N VAL A 45 6.08 3.61 5.97
CA VAL A 45 4.97 4.49 6.34
C VAL A 45 5.41 5.93 6.64
N SER A 46 6.68 6.23 6.41
CA SER A 46 7.25 7.57 6.61
C SER A 46 8.48 7.78 5.74
N GLY A 47 8.86 9.04 5.50
CA GLY A 47 10.11 9.39 4.82
C GLY A 47 11.35 8.86 5.53
N PHE A 48 11.32 8.78 6.86
CA PHE A 48 12.41 8.17 7.64
C PHE A 48 12.62 6.68 7.29
N GLU A 49 11.54 5.91 7.23
CA GLU A 49 11.63 4.50 6.83
C GLU A 49 11.99 4.35 5.35
N TYR A 50 11.50 5.27 4.50
CA TYR A 50 11.88 5.35 3.10
C TYR A 50 13.39 5.56 2.94
N ASP A 51 13.99 6.48 3.73
CA ASP A 51 15.43 6.70 3.74
C ASP A 51 16.21 5.45 4.17
N ILE A 52 15.73 4.71 5.15
CA ILE A 52 16.34 3.45 5.55
C ILE A 52 16.35 2.45 4.39
N ALA A 53 15.22 2.31 3.68
CA ALA A 53 15.12 1.42 2.53
C ALA A 53 16.10 1.81 1.41
N ARG A 54 16.15 3.11 1.07
CA ARG A 54 17.08 3.62 0.04
C ARG A 54 18.55 3.48 0.47
N ASN A 55 18.88 3.72 1.74
CA ASN A 55 20.23 3.52 2.30
C ASN A 55 20.65 2.05 2.38
N LEU A 56 19.73 1.13 2.22
CA LEU A 56 19.96 -0.30 2.05
C LEU A 56 20.00 -0.72 0.57
N ASP A 57 20.05 0.24 -0.37
CA ASP A 57 20.00 0.01 -1.81
C ASP A 57 18.78 -0.78 -2.27
N VAL A 58 17.61 -0.55 -1.64
CA VAL A 58 16.34 -1.06 -2.16
C VAL A 58 15.93 -0.18 -3.35
N SER A 59 15.71 -0.81 -4.50
CA SER A 59 15.21 -0.11 -5.68
C SER A 59 13.81 0.45 -5.42
N GLY A 60 13.50 1.64 -5.97
CA GLY A 60 12.22 2.31 -5.74
C GLY A 60 11.01 1.46 -6.10
N ASP A 61 11.06 0.75 -7.24
CA ASP A 61 10.02 -0.19 -7.70
C ASP A 61 9.75 -1.37 -6.74
N LYS A 62 10.59 -1.54 -5.71
CA LYS A 62 10.43 -2.52 -4.62
C LYS A 62 10.07 -1.87 -3.29
N ILE A 63 9.64 -0.61 -3.30
CA ILE A 63 9.18 0.10 -2.11
C ILE A 63 7.68 0.35 -2.24
N ILE A 64 6.92 -0.03 -1.22
CA ILE A 64 5.51 0.31 -1.06
C ILE A 64 5.42 1.39 0.01
N PHE A 65 5.01 2.60 -0.38
CA PHE A 65 4.90 3.73 0.52
C PHE A 65 3.45 3.91 0.98
N ASN A 66 3.18 3.44 2.18
CA ASN A 66 1.92 3.55 2.89
C ASN A 66 1.96 4.73 3.88
N GLY A 67 1.00 4.76 4.79
CA GLY A 67 0.91 5.74 5.88
C GLY A 67 -0.10 6.85 5.58
N PRO A 68 -0.67 7.44 6.64
CA PRO A 68 -1.77 8.42 6.51
C PRO A 68 -1.28 9.84 6.19
N TYR A 69 0.01 10.06 6.20
CA TYR A 69 0.64 11.36 5.90
C TYR A 69 1.98 11.17 5.21
N LYS A 70 2.12 11.80 4.06
CA LYS A 70 3.37 11.91 3.29
C LYS A 70 3.50 13.36 2.85
N THR A 71 4.70 13.95 3.02
CA THR A 71 4.93 15.32 2.54
C THR A 71 4.98 15.36 1.01
N ARG A 72 4.76 16.54 0.44
CA ARG A 72 4.87 16.76 -1.00
C ARG A 72 6.23 16.30 -1.55
N GLU A 73 7.31 16.64 -0.86
CA GLU A 73 8.68 16.27 -1.24
C GLU A 73 8.90 14.75 -1.22
N GLU A 74 8.34 14.07 -0.21
CA GLU A 74 8.38 12.61 -0.12
C GLU A 74 7.61 11.96 -1.26
N LEU A 75 6.45 12.51 -1.64
CA LEU A 75 5.64 12.03 -2.76
C LEU A 75 6.37 12.20 -4.10
N ILE A 76 6.91 13.40 -4.37
CA ILE A 76 7.69 13.67 -5.59
C ILE A 76 8.87 12.69 -5.70
N ARG A 77 9.59 12.49 -4.61
CA ARG A 77 10.72 11.56 -4.55
C ARG A 77 10.26 10.12 -4.82
N ALA A 78 9.20 9.67 -4.14
CA ALA A 78 8.68 8.31 -4.30
C ALA A 78 8.26 8.03 -5.76
N PHE A 79 7.56 8.94 -6.41
CA PHE A 79 7.17 8.80 -7.81
C PHE A 79 8.37 8.86 -8.77
N ASN A 80 9.37 9.69 -8.51
CA ASN A 80 10.60 9.72 -9.30
C ASN A 80 11.42 8.43 -9.17
N ASP A 81 11.40 7.82 -7.98
CA ASP A 81 12.06 6.53 -7.72
C ASP A 81 11.26 5.33 -8.28
N GLY A 82 10.02 5.53 -8.72
CA GLY A 82 9.10 4.48 -9.19
C GLY A 82 8.47 3.64 -8.07
N ALA A 83 8.37 4.20 -6.85
CA ALA A 83 7.75 3.51 -5.73
C ALA A 83 6.23 3.39 -5.88
N ILE A 84 5.66 2.34 -5.31
CA ILE A 84 4.21 2.16 -5.21
C ILE A 84 3.70 3.01 -4.05
N VAL A 85 2.90 4.04 -4.35
CA VAL A 85 2.32 4.94 -3.35
C VAL A 85 0.85 4.61 -3.16
N ASN A 86 0.46 4.28 -1.91
CA ASN A 86 -0.93 4.05 -1.56
C ASN A 86 -1.52 5.31 -0.89
N LEU A 87 -2.58 5.86 -1.48
CA LEU A 87 -3.29 7.04 -0.99
C LEU A 87 -4.21 6.67 0.18
N ASP A 88 -4.15 7.46 1.25
CA ASP A 88 -4.86 7.19 2.51
C ASP A 88 -6.11 8.08 2.71
N ASN A 89 -6.13 9.28 2.11
CA ASN A 89 -7.17 10.27 2.29
C ASN A 89 -7.27 11.26 1.12
N TYR A 90 -8.33 12.09 1.13
CA TYR A 90 -8.61 13.05 0.05
C TYR A 90 -7.61 14.22 0.00
N ASP A 91 -7.06 14.66 1.13
CA ASP A 91 -6.09 15.76 1.17
C ASP A 91 -4.78 15.30 0.49
N GLU A 92 -4.34 14.10 0.79
CA GLU A 92 -3.18 13.49 0.12
C GLU A 92 -3.43 13.28 -1.38
N MET A 93 -4.63 12.83 -1.76
CA MET A 93 -5.01 12.69 -3.17
C MET A 93 -4.90 14.02 -3.92
N GLN A 94 -5.37 15.12 -3.31
CA GLN A 94 -5.24 16.45 -3.89
C GLN A 94 -3.77 16.82 -4.11
N VAL A 95 -2.91 16.60 -3.11
CA VAL A 95 -1.47 16.87 -3.23
C VAL A 95 -0.85 16.04 -4.37
N VAL A 96 -1.25 14.77 -4.51
CA VAL A 96 -0.72 13.91 -5.58
C VAL A 96 -1.24 14.33 -6.97
N GLU A 97 -2.47 14.83 -7.08
CA GLU A 97 -2.99 15.43 -8.32
C GLU A 97 -2.16 16.67 -8.73
N GLU A 98 -1.78 17.52 -7.77
CA GLU A 98 -0.90 18.68 -8.01
C GLU A 98 0.53 18.25 -8.38
N VAL A 99 1.05 17.19 -7.78
CA VAL A 99 2.35 16.61 -8.12
C VAL A 99 2.32 16.04 -9.55
N ALA A 100 1.22 15.40 -9.95
CA ALA A 100 1.04 14.89 -11.31
C ALA A 100 1.11 16.01 -12.35
N ASP A 101 0.46 17.16 -12.07
CA ASP A 101 0.52 18.35 -12.92
C ASP A 101 1.96 18.90 -13.03
N GLU A 102 2.67 19.01 -11.89
CA GLU A 102 4.05 19.50 -11.86
C GLU A 102 5.00 18.59 -12.65
N MET A 103 4.81 17.28 -12.53
CA MET A 103 5.63 16.30 -13.23
C MET A 103 5.23 16.09 -14.70
N ASP A 104 4.10 16.66 -15.13
CA ASP A 104 3.49 16.43 -16.44
C ASP A 104 3.34 14.93 -16.77
N LYS A 105 2.78 14.18 -15.82
CA LYS A 105 2.66 12.72 -15.91
C LYS A 105 1.34 12.24 -15.29
N ILE A 106 0.83 11.13 -15.81
CA ILE A 106 -0.19 10.33 -15.11
C ILE A 106 0.54 9.47 -14.07
N LEU A 107 0.20 9.64 -12.80
CA LEU A 107 0.81 8.91 -11.71
C LEU A 107 0.02 7.64 -11.38
N GLU A 108 0.70 6.51 -11.33
CA GLU A 108 0.11 5.24 -10.88
C GLU A 108 0.07 5.21 -9.34
N VAL A 109 -1.12 4.96 -8.79
CA VAL A 109 -1.37 4.98 -7.34
C VAL A 109 -2.17 3.77 -6.88
N GLY A 110 -1.94 3.34 -5.65
CA GLY A 110 -2.85 2.46 -4.94
C GLY A 110 -3.84 3.27 -4.10
N ILE A 111 -5.00 2.71 -3.82
CA ILE A 111 -6.00 3.29 -2.92
C ILE A 111 -6.08 2.43 -1.67
N ARG A 112 -5.81 3.03 -0.51
CA ARG A 112 -6.02 2.36 0.77
C ARG A 112 -7.49 2.42 1.14
N ILE A 113 -8.10 1.26 1.28
CA ILE A 113 -9.49 1.13 1.72
C ILE A 113 -9.57 0.53 3.12
N ASN A 114 -10.66 0.75 3.80
CA ASN A 114 -11.05 0.02 4.99
C ASN A 114 -12.47 -0.52 4.86
N MET A 115 -12.75 -1.59 5.58
CA MET A 115 -14.05 -2.25 5.61
C MET A 115 -14.25 -2.96 6.95
N ASP A 116 -15.49 -3.36 7.23
CA ASP A 116 -15.88 -4.03 8.47
C ASP A 116 -15.35 -5.47 8.53
N LEU A 117 -14.10 -5.61 8.98
CA LEU A 117 -13.44 -6.92 9.14
C LEU A 117 -13.43 -7.42 10.59
N ASN A 118 -13.54 -6.51 11.56
CA ASN A 118 -13.38 -6.76 12.99
C ASN A 118 -14.62 -6.31 13.76
N ASP A 119 -14.76 -6.79 14.99
CA ASP A 119 -15.74 -6.32 15.95
C ASP A 119 -15.01 -5.82 17.22
N PRO A 120 -15.03 -4.49 17.53
CA PRO A 120 -15.63 -3.41 16.72
C PRO A 120 -14.88 -3.12 15.42
N PRO A 121 -15.57 -2.50 14.41
CA PRO A 121 -14.95 -2.12 13.14
C PRO A 121 -13.81 -1.11 13.33
N TRP A 122 -12.79 -1.20 12.48
CA TRP A 122 -11.68 -0.26 12.47
C TRP A 122 -11.71 0.63 11.24
N HIS A 123 -12.21 1.88 11.39
CA HIS A 123 -12.35 2.84 10.28
C HIS A 123 -11.36 4.01 10.35
N LYS A 124 -10.22 3.83 11.02
CA LYS A 124 -9.32 4.95 11.35
C LYS A 124 -8.62 5.56 10.13
N PHE A 125 -8.25 4.77 9.14
CA PHE A 125 -7.44 5.18 8.00
C PHE A 125 -7.95 4.56 6.70
N GLY A 126 -7.67 5.23 5.58
CA GLY A 126 -8.13 4.80 4.27
C GLY A 126 -9.58 5.20 3.98
N PHE A 127 -10.03 4.90 2.80
CA PHE A 127 -11.38 5.19 2.33
C PHE A 127 -12.33 4.06 2.69
N ASN A 128 -13.44 4.37 3.36
CA ASN A 128 -14.38 3.35 3.82
C ASN A 128 -15.26 2.83 2.69
N VAL A 129 -15.38 1.49 2.61
CA VAL A 129 -16.17 0.81 1.56
C VAL A 129 -17.66 0.95 1.84
N GLU A 130 -18.11 0.66 3.06
CA GLU A 130 -19.52 0.65 3.44
C GLU A 130 -20.15 2.05 3.35
N ALA A 131 -19.37 3.10 3.62
CA ALA A 131 -19.81 4.49 3.46
C ALA A 131 -19.72 5.02 2.01
N GLY A 132 -19.22 4.22 1.07
CA GLY A 132 -19.05 4.61 -0.33
C GLY A 132 -17.81 5.46 -0.62
N HIS A 133 -17.02 5.85 0.39
CA HIS A 133 -15.84 6.71 0.21
C HIS A 133 -14.78 6.06 -0.68
N ALA A 134 -14.62 4.74 -0.59
CA ALA A 134 -13.67 4.01 -1.42
C ALA A 134 -14.03 4.08 -2.91
N PHE A 135 -15.32 3.96 -3.24
CA PHE A 135 -15.81 4.09 -4.61
C PHE A 135 -15.59 5.51 -5.16
N GLU A 136 -15.97 6.54 -4.38
CA GLU A 136 -15.78 7.92 -4.78
C GLU A 136 -14.28 8.29 -4.94
N ALA A 137 -13.39 7.72 -4.11
CA ALA A 137 -11.95 7.94 -4.26
C ALA A 137 -11.40 7.35 -5.56
N VAL A 138 -11.78 6.11 -5.91
CA VAL A 138 -11.39 5.49 -7.18
C VAL A 138 -11.95 6.30 -8.36
N LYS A 139 -13.24 6.64 -8.32
CA LYS A 139 -13.90 7.43 -9.36
C LYS A 139 -13.22 8.79 -9.58
N ARG A 140 -12.88 9.49 -8.49
CA ARG A 140 -12.15 10.76 -8.58
C ARG A 140 -10.79 10.58 -9.23
N ALA A 141 -10.01 9.60 -8.79
CA ALA A 141 -8.69 9.32 -9.35
C ALA A 141 -8.74 9.05 -10.85
N GLU A 142 -9.65 8.18 -11.30
CA GLU A 142 -9.78 7.79 -12.71
C GLU A 142 -10.37 8.90 -13.59
N SER A 143 -11.33 9.69 -13.08
CA SER A 143 -11.98 10.74 -13.87
C SER A 143 -11.11 11.99 -14.07
N GLY A 144 -10.15 12.24 -13.18
CA GLY A 144 -9.30 13.43 -13.23
C GLY A 144 -8.23 13.42 -14.33
N GLY A 145 -7.95 12.27 -14.93
CA GLY A 145 -6.93 12.09 -15.96
C GLY A 145 -5.48 12.29 -15.50
N LYS A 146 -5.25 12.51 -14.20
CA LYS A 146 -3.94 12.74 -13.59
C LYS A 146 -3.42 11.51 -12.85
N LEU A 147 -4.32 10.70 -12.34
CA LEU A 147 -4.01 9.49 -11.58
C LEU A 147 -4.56 8.28 -12.30
N LYS A 148 -3.88 7.14 -12.12
CA LYS A 148 -4.32 5.83 -12.57
C LYS A 148 -4.27 4.87 -11.38
N VAL A 149 -5.41 4.30 -11.02
CA VAL A 149 -5.47 3.33 -9.91
C VAL A 149 -4.95 1.98 -10.40
N VAL A 150 -3.85 1.52 -9.78
CA VAL A 150 -3.20 0.25 -10.13
C VAL A 150 -3.30 -0.80 -9.03
N GLY A 151 -3.87 -0.45 -7.89
CA GLY A 151 -3.99 -1.38 -6.78
C GLY A 151 -4.90 -0.91 -5.66
N LEU A 152 -5.31 -1.86 -4.85
CA LEU A 152 -6.03 -1.64 -3.60
C LEU A 152 -5.19 -2.13 -2.43
N HIS A 153 -5.18 -1.37 -1.35
CA HIS A 153 -4.49 -1.72 -0.12
C HIS A 153 -5.47 -1.77 1.05
N ILE A 154 -5.33 -2.76 1.92
CA ILE A 154 -6.06 -2.84 3.19
C ILE A 154 -5.12 -3.18 4.33
N HIS A 155 -5.32 -2.53 5.48
CA HIS A 155 -4.66 -2.87 6.74
C HIS A 155 -5.68 -3.57 7.66
N THR A 156 -5.43 -4.83 7.96
CA THR A 156 -6.38 -5.68 8.72
C THR A 156 -6.43 -5.37 10.21
N GLY A 157 -5.53 -4.53 10.72
CA GLY A 157 -5.48 -4.14 12.13
C GLY A 157 -4.18 -4.55 12.83
N THR A 158 -4.16 -4.38 14.14
CA THR A 158 -3.03 -4.72 15.03
C THR A 158 -3.47 -5.85 15.97
N TYR A 159 -2.55 -6.77 16.30
CA TYR A 159 -2.83 -7.95 17.14
C TYR A 159 -4.00 -8.81 16.64
N VAL A 160 -3.96 -9.13 15.35
CA VAL A 160 -4.98 -9.97 14.71
C VAL A 160 -4.71 -11.42 15.04
N ASP A 161 -5.47 -12.00 15.98
CA ASP A 161 -5.36 -13.40 16.40
C ASP A 161 -6.21 -14.35 15.51
N ASP A 162 -7.30 -13.83 14.91
CA ASP A 162 -8.14 -14.59 13.98
C ASP A 162 -7.59 -14.55 12.57
N VAL A 163 -6.99 -15.64 12.12
CA VAL A 163 -6.43 -15.77 10.77
C VAL A 163 -7.48 -15.64 9.67
N THR A 164 -8.76 -15.84 9.96
CA THR A 164 -9.83 -15.70 8.97
C THR A 164 -10.07 -14.26 8.55
N VAL A 165 -9.59 -13.26 9.33
CA VAL A 165 -9.61 -11.84 8.97
C VAL A 165 -8.89 -11.61 7.64
N TYR A 166 -7.76 -12.29 7.41
CA TYR A 166 -7.00 -12.14 6.15
C TYR A 166 -7.77 -12.67 4.94
N SER A 167 -8.48 -13.79 5.09
CA SER A 167 -9.31 -14.32 3.99
C SER A 167 -10.55 -13.46 3.74
N ARG A 168 -11.18 -12.91 4.80
CA ARG A 168 -12.28 -11.95 4.66
C ARG A 168 -11.80 -10.67 3.98
N ALA A 169 -10.63 -10.14 4.36
CA ALA A 169 -10.03 -8.96 3.73
C ALA A 169 -9.76 -9.20 2.24
N ALA A 170 -9.16 -10.34 1.88
CA ALA A 170 -8.89 -10.69 0.49
C ALA A 170 -10.19 -10.83 -0.32
N GLN A 171 -11.22 -11.48 0.23
CA GLN A 171 -12.52 -11.59 -0.42
C GLN A 171 -13.19 -10.22 -0.59
N GLY A 172 -13.13 -9.37 0.44
CA GLY A 172 -13.65 -7.99 0.39
C GLY A 172 -12.97 -7.15 -0.69
N LEU A 173 -11.62 -7.24 -0.79
CA LEU A 173 -10.86 -6.59 -1.86
C LEU A 173 -11.29 -7.05 -3.25
N ILE A 174 -11.47 -8.37 -3.45
CA ILE A 174 -11.92 -8.93 -4.72
C ILE A 174 -13.34 -8.46 -5.05
N ASN A 175 -14.25 -8.50 -4.09
CA ASN A 175 -15.63 -8.05 -4.28
C ASN A 175 -15.67 -6.55 -4.64
N PHE A 176 -14.92 -5.72 -3.94
CA PHE A 176 -14.84 -4.29 -4.22
C PHE A 176 -14.21 -4.04 -5.59
N TYR A 177 -13.13 -4.75 -5.93
CA TYR A 177 -12.52 -4.65 -7.27
C TYR A 177 -13.52 -5.00 -8.38
N THR A 178 -14.27 -6.10 -8.23
CA THR A 178 -15.31 -6.47 -9.21
C THR A 178 -16.36 -5.38 -9.36
N TYR A 179 -16.83 -4.84 -8.24
CA TYR A 179 -17.84 -3.78 -8.22
C TYR A 179 -17.40 -2.50 -8.95
N ILE A 180 -16.14 -2.09 -8.80
CA ILE A 180 -15.63 -0.88 -9.49
C ILE A 180 -15.33 -1.10 -10.98
N GLN A 181 -15.37 -2.33 -11.48
CA GLN A 181 -15.21 -2.65 -12.92
C GLN A 181 -16.55 -2.66 -13.68
N GLU A 182 -17.68 -2.70 -12.96
CA GLU A 182 -19.04 -2.61 -13.54
C GLU A 182 -19.45 -1.16 -13.80
#